data_b3fc8dc5e8de50ac56fd07b89b8fb525
#
_entry.id   b3fc8dc5e8de50ac56fd07b89b8fb525
#
_cell.length_a   1.000
_cell.length_b   1.000
_cell.length_c   1.000
_cell.angle_alpha   90.00
_cell.angle_beta   90.00
_cell.angle_gamma   90.00
#
_symmetry.space_group_name_H-M   'P 1'
#
loop_
_entity.id
_entity.type
_entity.pdbx_description
1 polymer ?
#
loop_
_entity_poly.entity_id
_entity_poly.type
_entity_poly.pdbx_seq_one_letter_code
_entity_poly.pdbx_strand_id
1 'polypeptide(L)'
;MYRKIMILMAASVILVPSIHAFSLRLNVPVSESYEVDDCSDCSPTSSGYSIRAIFQEIFGLGIGYASNTYNFGFPGSTKWTNNADLNVPNYWKVTTNAVDLSMTASFFTVGVGNVIGGEVYGYHGKFFKQDGVTVVTLTQNTELDSISGTTSFVNFGYGIGPVDLLIGYRKWNVKYKTKYTKSVYNLGDTTSSSGKNTDEHEMSLAAVTAGIGFGF
;
A
#
# COMPACT_ATOMS: atom_id res chain seq x y z
N MET A 1 -1.42 -21.04 -45.87
CA MET A 1 -0.34 -20.06 -45.82
C MET A 1 -0.83 -18.66 -45.43
N TYR A 2 -1.88 -18.13 -46.04
CA TYR A 2 -2.44 -16.80 -45.72
C TYR A 2 -2.89 -16.57 -44.27
N ARG A 3 -3.43 -17.58 -43.58
CA ARG A 3 -3.85 -17.46 -42.18
C ARG A 3 -2.68 -17.17 -41.22
N LYS A 4 -1.50 -17.73 -41.47
CA LYS A 4 -0.31 -17.47 -40.67
C LYS A 4 0.26 -16.07 -40.91
N ILE A 5 0.17 -15.58 -42.14
CA ILE A 5 0.61 -14.23 -42.53
C ILE A 5 -0.34 -13.18 -41.94
N MET A 6 -1.65 -13.40 -41.95
CA MET A 6 -2.61 -12.52 -41.30
C MET A 6 -2.43 -12.43 -39.79
N ILE A 7 -2.10 -13.56 -39.12
CA ILE A 7 -1.82 -13.56 -37.67
C ILE A 7 -0.51 -12.81 -37.39
N LEU A 8 0.51 -12.95 -38.24
CA LEU A 8 1.75 -12.21 -38.09
C LEU A 8 1.59 -10.72 -38.35
N MET A 9 0.78 -10.33 -39.36
CA MET A 9 0.42 -8.92 -39.59
C MET A 9 -0.43 -8.34 -38.47
N ALA A 10 -1.43 -9.07 -37.95
CA ALA A 10 -2.21 -8.65 -36.80
C ALA A 10 -1.34 -8.50 -35.54
N ALA A 11 -0.41 -9.43 -35.32
CA ALA A 11 0.55 -9.34 -34.22
C ALA A 11 1.52 -8.16 -34.36
N SER A 12 1.93 -7.81 -35.58
CA SER A 12 2.80 -6.65 -35.81
C SER A 12 2.08 -5.30 -35.63
N VAL A 13 0.79 -5.22 -35.93
CA VAL A 13 -0.02 -4.02 -35.67
C VAL A 13 -0.28 -3.81 -34.18
N ILE A 14 -0.36 -4.91 -33.40
CA ILE A 14 -0.53 -4.86 -31.94
C ILE A 14 0.76 -4.42 -31.21
N LEU A 15 1.91 -4.53 -31.85
CA LEU A 15 3.22 -4.27 -31.26
C LEU A 15 3.85 -2.92 -31.67
N VAL A 16 3.07 -1.99 -32.23
CA VAL A 16 3.61 -0.65 -32.49
C VAL A 16 3.71 0.10 -31.16
N PRO A 17 4.92 0.28 -30.62
CA PRO A 17 5.08 1.12 -29.45
C PRO A 17 4.66 2.54 -29.80
N SER A 18 3.93 3.19 -28.92
CA SER A 18 3.69 4.62 -29.03
C SER A 18 5.04 5.35 -28.99
N ILE A 19 5.46 5.89 -30.14
CA ILE A 19 6.72 6.61 -30.24
C ILE A 19 6.45 8.05 -29.75
N HIS A 20 6.53 8.24 -28.46
CA HIS A 20 6.42 9.56 -27.84
C HIS A 20 7.75 9.91 -27.20
N ALA A 21 8.21 11.15 -27.36
CA ALA A 21 9.44 11.62 -26.72
C ALA A 21 9.33 11.60 -25.19
N PHE A 22 8.10 11.83 -24.68
CA PHE A 22 7.76 11.86 -23.28
C PHE A 22 6.40 11.22 -23.03
N SER A 23 6.24 10.49 -21.93
CA SER A 23 4.92 10.05 -21.49
C SER A 23 4.69 10.25 -19.98
N LEU A 24 3.47 10.58 -19.63
CA LEU A 24 3.00 10.65 -18.25
C LEU A 24 2.02 9.51 -18.00
N ARG A 25 2.25 8.73 -16.96
CA ARG A 25 1.43 7.56 -16.60
C ARG A 25 0.87 7.67 -15.20
N LEU A 26 -0.40 7.32 -15.06
CA LEU A 26 -1.11 7.22 -13.78
C LEU A 26 -1.63 5.80 -13.60
N ASN A 27 -1.38 5.19 -12.45
CA ASN A 27 -1.91 3.88 -12.09
C ASN A 27 -2.58 3.94 -10.72
N VAL A 28 -3.61 3.13 -10.54
CA VAL A 28 -4.32 2.91 -9.27
C VAL A 28 -4.42 1.41 -8.99
N PRO A 29 -4.38 0.97 -7.73
CA PRO A 29 -4.62 -0.41 -7.37
C PRO A 29 -6.08 -0.79 -7.63
N VAL A 30 -6.30 -1.99 -8.16
CA VAL A 30 -7.65 -2.55 -8.45
C VAL A 30 -7.89 -3.87 -7.74
N SER A 31 -6.85 -4.56 -7.32
CA SER A 31 -6.91 -5.78 -6.52
C SER A 31 -5.62 -5.91 -5.72
N GLU A 32 -5.72 -6.41 -4.51
CA GLU A 32 -4.61 -6.43 -3.56
C GLU A 32 -4.53 -7.73 -2.78
N SER A 33 -3.32 -8.08 -2.36
CA SER A 33 -3.02 -9.14 -1.42
C SER A 33 -2.05 -8.62 -0.37
N TYR A 34 -2.19 -9.12 0.86
CA TYR A 34 -1.45 -8.65 2.01
C TYR A 34 -0.82 -9.79 2.78
N GLU A 35 0.33 -9.51 3.33
CA GLU A 35 0.98 -10.32 4.35
C GLU A 35 1.49 -9.36 5.42
N VAL A 36 0.93 -9.45 6.62
CA VAL A 36 1.26 -8.60 7.77
C VAL A 36 1.57 -9.52 8.93
N ASP A 37 2.77 -9.42 9.47
CA ASP A 37 3.31 -10.36 10.45
C ASP A 37 2.50 -10.47 11.75
N ASP A 38 1.80 -9.40 12.16
CA ASP A 38 1.12 -9.35 13.46
C ASP A 38 -0.42 -9.41 13.36
N CYS A 39 -1.00 -9.73 12.20
CA CYS A 39 -2.44 -9.69 12.04
C CYS A 39 -3.02 -10.75 11.09
N SER A 40 -3.24 -11.96 11.62
CA SER A 40 -3.84 -13.06 10.85
C SER A 40 -5.30 -12.84 10.46
N ASP A 41 -6.03 -12.02 11.21
CA ASP A 41 -7.47 -11.81 11.05
C ASP A 41 -7.83 -10.42 10.50
N CYS A 42 -6.83 -9.63 10.10
CA CYS A 42 -7.05 -8.34 9.48
C CYS A 42 -7.54 -8.50 8.04
N SER A 43 -8.57 -7.75 7.70
CA SER A 43 -9.00 -7.55 6.32
C SER A 43 -8.68 -6.10 5.91
N PRO A 44 -7.43 -5.82 5.53
CA PRO A 44 -7.07 -4.46 5.16
C PRO A 44 -7.75 -4.07 3.85
N THR A 45 -8.07 -2.79 3.75
CA THR A 45 -8.44 -2.15 2.48
C THR A 45 -7.36 -1.17 2.13
N SER A 46 -7.00 -1.07 0.86
CA SER A 46 -6.05 -0.08 0.44
C SER A 46 -6.61 0.86 -0.60
N SER A 47 -5.98 2.01 -0.69
CA SER A 47 -6.19 2.99 -1.73
C SER A 47 -4.87 3.66 -2.05
N GLY A 48 -4.64 4.00 -3.30
CA GLY A 48 -3.40 4.64 -3.67
C GLY A 48 -3.36 5.05 -5.13
N TYR A 49 -2.22 5.61 -5.49
CA TYR A 49 -1.92 5.98 -6.87
C TYR A 49 -0.41 5.95 -7.10
N SER A 50 -0.02 5.87 -8.37
CA SER A 50 1.34 6.20 -8.78
C SER A 50 1.32 7.02 -10.05
N ILE A 51 2.18 8.05 -10.06
CA ILE A 51 2.41 8.92 -11.21
C ILE A 51 3.84 8.69 -11.69
N ARG A 52 4.04 8.62 -13.00
CA ARG A 52 5.36 8.42 -13.59
C ARG A 52 5.53 9.22 -14.85
N ALA A 53 6.68 9.88 -14.95
CA ALA A 53 7.20 10.49 -16.16
C ALA A 53 8.20 9.53 -16.82
N ILE A 54 8.09 9.29 -18.13
CA ILE A 54 8.97 8.42 -18.91
C ILE A 54 9.54 9.23 -20.06
N PHE A 55 10.87 9.19 -20.19
CA PHE A 55 11.64 9.88 -21.22
C PHE A 55 12.11 8.84 -22.26
N GLN A 56 11.40 8.72 -23.36
CA GLN A 56 11.66 7.70 -24.39
C GLN A 56 13.00 7.92 -25.09
N GLU A 57 13.41 9.18 -25.28
CA GLU A 57 14.69 9.53 -25.89
C GLU A 57 15.90 9.07 -25.06
N ILE A 58 15.70 8.80 -23.78
CA ILE A 58 16.74 8.32 -22.85
C ILE A 58 16.43 6.86 -22.48
N PHE A 59 16.41 5.98 -23.48
CA PHE A 59 16.18 4.53 -23.31
C PHE A 59 14.92 4.18 -22.52
N GLY A 60 13.88 5.03 -22.60
CA GLY A 60 12.65 4.82 -21.83
C GLY A 60 12.82 4.90 -20.31
N LEU A 61 13.82 5.63 -19.84
CA LEU A 61 14.01 5.87 -18.41
C LEU A 61 12.86 6.69 -17.85
N GLY A 62 12.39 6.32 -16.68
CA GLY A 62 11.31 7.00 -15.99
C GLY A 62 11.58 7.20 -14.52
N ILE A 63 11.03 8.29 -14.01
CA ILE A 63 10.96 8.58 -12.57
C ILE A 63 9.50 8.61 -12.15
N GLY A 64 9.19 8.04 -10.99
CA GLY A 64 7.83 7.97 -10.48
C GLY A 64 7.73 8.28 -9.00
N TYR A 65 6.53 8.63 -8.61
CA TYR A 65 6.10 8.75 -7.23
C TYR A 65 4.88 7.87 -7.02
N ALA A 66 4.84 7.15 -5.91
CA ALA A 66 3.71 6.33 -5.52
C ALA A 66 3.34 6.60 -4.07
N SER A 67 2.05 6.71 -3.81
CA SER A 67 1.48 6.82 -2.47
C SER A 67 0.44 5.74 -2.29
N ASN A 68 0.50 5.03 -1.18
CA ASN A 68 -0.48 4.00 -0.85
C ASN A 68 -0.89 4.10 0.61
N THR A 69 -2.18 3.98 0.88
CA THR A 69 -2.77 4.05 2.20
C THR A 69 -3.47 2.74 2.48
N TYR A 70 -3.12 2.12 3.60
CA TYR A 70 -3.66 0.87 4.09
C TYR A 70 -4.51 1.15 5.32
N ASN A 71 -5.76 0.70 5.28
CA ASN A 71 -6.65 0.77 6.42
C ASN A 71 -6.88 -0.66 6.91
N PHE A 72 -6.39 -0.96 8.08
CA PHE A 72 -6.60 -2.24 8.75
C PHE A 72 -7.84 -2.10 9.61
N GLY A 73 -8.94 -2.69 9.15
CA GLY A 73 -10.13 -2.90 9.98
C GLY A 73 -9.90 -4.15 10.80
N PHE A 74 -9.80 -4.02 12.10
CA PHE A 74 -9.82 -5.17 12.98
C PHE A 74 -11.26 -5.67 13.13
N PRO A 75 -11.55 -6.94 12.86
CA PRO A 75 -12.88 -7.49 13.08
C PRO A 75 -13.19 -7.45 14.57
N GLY A 76 -14.21 -6.69 14.90
CA GLY A 76 -14.76 -6.61 16.23
C GLY A 76 -14.39 -5.35 17.00
N SER A 77 -15.32 -4.39 17.03
CA SER A 77 -15.45 -3.58 18.23
C SER A 77 -15.72 -4.58 19.37
N THR A 78 -14.77 -4.76 20.28
CA THR A 78 -14.98 -5.64 21.43
C THR A 78 -16.05 -4.97 22.31
N LYS A 79 -17.31 -5.38 22.13
CA LYS A 79 -18.40 -4.96 22.99
C LYS A 79 -18.20 -5.60 24.33
N TRP A 80 -17.90 -4.81 25.30
CA TRP A 80 -17.87 -5.28 26.68
C TRP A 80 -19.28 -5.15 27.28
N THR A 81 -19.87 -6.28 27.67
CA THR A 81 -21.28 -6.39 28.11
C THR A 81 -21.45 -6.42 29.63
N ASN A 82 -20.72 -5.61 30.37
CA ASN A 82 -21.04 -5.41 31.79
C ASN A 82 -21.06 -3.92 32.11
N ASN A 83 -22.24 -3.31 32.00
CA ASN A 83 -22.67 -2.00 32.52
C ASN A 83 -21.99 -0.72 31.99
N ALA A 84 -21.07 -0.80 31.06
CA ALA A 84 -20.64 0.35 30.26
C ALA A 84 -20.35 -0.14 28.86
N ASP A 85 -21.09 0.31 27.87
CA ASP A 85 -20.82 0.11 26.44
C ASP A 85 -19.54 0.89 26.03
N LEU A 86 -18.37 0.42 26.45
CA LEU A 86 -17.11 0.91 25.97
C LEU A 86 -16.88 0.31 24.58
N ASN A 87 -17.37 1.00 23.59
CA ASN A 87 -17.09 0.70 22.20
C ASN A 87 -15.69 1.25 21.88
N VAL A 88 -14.67 0.38 21.93
CA VAL A 88 -13.31 0.76 21.61
C VAL A 88 -13.12 0.56 20.10
N PRO A 89 -13.04 1.63 19.31
CA PRO A 89 -12.78 1.48 17.89
C PRO A 89 -11.35 0.94 17.69
N ASN A 90 -11.25 -0.13 16.95
CA ASN A 90 -9.95 -0.67 16.51
C ASN A 90 -9.75 -0.28 15.05
N TYR A 91 -8.86 0.62 14.78
CA TYR A 91 -8.46 0.97 13.42
C TYR A 91 -6.97 1.28 13.37
N TRP A 92 -6.37 0.94 12.27
CA TRP A 92 -4.98 1.20 12.00
C TRP A 92 -4.84 1.64 10.54
N LYS A 93 -4.19 2.75 10.32
CA LYS A 93 -3.98 3.33 9.00
C LYS A 93 -2.50 3.59 8.81
N VAL A 94 -1.94 3.06 7.74
CA VAL A 94 -0.55 3.28 7.35
C VAL A 94 -0.53 3.87 5.95
N THR A 95 0.07 5.02 5.77
CA THR A 95 0.34 5.62 4.46
C THR A 95 1.83 5.50 4.16
N THR A 96 2.18 5.07 2.96
CA THR A 96 3.56 4.93 2.49
C THR A 96 3.76 5.73 1.23
N ASN A 97 4.87 6.45 1.16
CA ASN A 97 5.26 7.24 -0.01
C ASN A 97 6.60 6.73 -0.54
N ALA A 98 6.70 6.53 -1.84
CA ALA A 98 7.92 6.04 -2.48
C ALA A 98 8.26 6.84 -3.74
N VAL A 99 9.54 6.90 -4.02
CA VAL A 99 10.08 7.35 -5.32
C VAL A 99 10.65 6.12 -6.02
N ASP A 100 10.37 5.98 -7.30
CA ASP A 100 10.83 4.88 -8.11
C ASP A 100 11.53 5.32 -9.40
N LEU A 101 12.43 4.46 -9.86
CA LEU A 101 13.07 4.53 -11.17
C LEU A 101 12.57 3.37 -12.03
N SER A 102 12.43 3.59 -13.30
CA SER A 102 11.93 2.58 -14.23
C SER A 102 12.63 2.63 -15.59
N MET A 103 12.52 1.51 -16.28
CA MET A 103 12.89 1.37 -17.67
C MET A 103 11.69 0.83 -18.45
N THR A 104 11.43 1.43 -19.60
CA THR A 104 10.37 1.05 -20.53
C THR A 104 10.97 0.54 -21.82
N ALA A 105 10.56 -0.65 -22.25
CA ALA A 105 10.92 -1.22 -23.53
C ALA A 105 9.62 -1.66 -24.23
N SER A 106 9.29 -1.00 -25.33
CA SER A 106 8.05 -1.25 -26.08
C SER A 106 6.80 -1.10 -25.16
N PHE A 107 6.01 -2.16 -25.01
CA PHE A 107 4.79 -2.20 -24.21
C PHE A 107 5.03 -2.51 -22.72
N PHE A 108 6.26 -2.67 -22.30
CA PHE A 108 6.63 -3.22 -21.00
C PHE A 108 7.45 -2.20 -20.21
N THR A 109 7.09 -1.98 -18.96
CA THR A 109 7.82 -1.11 -18.01
C THR A 109 8.09 -1.88 -16.72
N VAL A 110 9.33 -1.87 -16.28
CA VAL A 110 9.74 -2.38 -14.97
C VAL A 110 10.36 -1.26 -14.15
N GLY A 111 10.22 -1.33 -12.86
CA GLY A 111 10.85 -0.37 -11.99
C GLY A 111 10.99 -0.84 -10.56
N VAL A 112 11.86 -0.15 -9.86
CA VAL A 112 12.16 -0.32 -8.44
C VAL A 112 12.20 1.03 -7.76
N GLY A 113 11.87 1.06 -6.49
CA GLY A 113 11.86 2.30 -5.73
C GLY A 113 12.12 2.09 -4.25
N ASN A 114 12.30 3.21 -3.56
CA ASN A 114 12.48 3.25 -2.12
C ASN A 114 11.36 4.04 -1.47
N VAL A 115 10.92 3.56 -0.32
CA VAL A 115 10.01 4.29 0.56
C VAL A 115 10.78 5.47 1.16
N ILE A 116 10.24 6.68 0.98
CA ILE A 116 10.87 7.94 1.39
C ILE A 116 10.16 8.60 2.57
N GLY A 117 9.00 8.07 2.98
CA GLY A 117 8.20 8.60 4.08
C GLY A 117 6.83 7.96 4.16
N GLY A 118 6.04 8.42 5.11
CA GLY A 118 4.68 7.95 5.33
C GLY A 118 4.07 8.53 6.58
N GLU A 119 2.92 8.01 6.94
CA GLU A 119 2.19 8.36 8.16
C GLU A 119 1.56 7.10 8.74
N VAL A 120 1.51 7.04 10.06
CA VAL A 120 0.77 6.01 10.78
C VAL A 120 -0.20 6.67 11.73
N TYR A 121 -1.41 6.18 11.70
CA TYR A 121 -2.46 6.62 12.61
C TYR A 121 -3.22 5.40 13.09
N GLY A 122 -3.32 5.21 14.41
CA GLY A 122 -3.98 4.03 14.93
C GLY A 122 -4.48 4.20 16.34
N TYR A 123 -5.53 3.48 16.62
CA TYR A 123 -6.14 3.33 17.94
C TYR A 123 -6.50 1.86 18.12
N HIS A 124 -6.01 1.26 19.19
CA HIS A 124 -6.26 -0.14 19.47
C HIS A 124 -6.59 -0.34 20.94
N GLY A 125 -7.67 -1.08 21.23
CA GLY A 125 -8.04 -1.47 22.58
C GLY A 125 -8.13 -2.99 22.71
N LYS A 126 -7.56 -3.52 23.76
CA LYS A 126 -7.61 -4.94 24.09
C LYS A 126 -8.14 -5.13 25.50
N PHE A 127 -9.10 -6.07 25.65
CA PHE A 127 -9.64 -6.50 26.93
C PHE A 127 -9.11 -7.88 27.26
N PHE A 128 -8.68 -8.09 28.48
CA PHE A 128 -8.28 -9.41 28.96
C PHE A 128 -8.60 -9.53 30.46
N LYS A 129 -8.70 -10.75 30.97
CA LYS A 129 -8.84 -11.02 32.39
C LYS A 129 -7.50 -11.39 32.98
N GLN A 130 -7.13 -10.70 34.07
CA GLN A 130 -5.95 -11.01 34.87
C GLN A 130 -6.40 -11.13 36.34
N ASP A 131 -6.17 -12.29 36.95
CA ASP A 131 -6.53 -12.58 38.34
C ASP A 131 -8.01 -12.29 38.70
N GLY A 132 -8.91 -12.56 37.77
CA GLY A 132 -10.33 -12.32 37.91
C GLY A 132 -10.77 -10.88 37.66
N VAL A 133 -9.85 -9.96 37.52
CA VAL A 133 -10.11 -8.53 37.22
C VAL A 133 -10.05 -8.32 35.70
N THR A 134 -10.99 -7.54 35.18
CA THR A 134 -10.93 -7.14 33.76
C THR A 134 -9.96 -5.98 33.59
N VAL A 135 -8.99 -6.18 32.74
CA VAL A 135 -7.98 -5.19 32.38
C VAL A 135 -8.24 -4.69 30.98
N VAL A 136 -8.23 -3.39 30.80
CA VAL A 136 -8.34 -2.73 29.50
C VAL A 136 -7.02 -2.09 29.16
N THR A 137 -6.47 -2.45 28.02
CA THR A 137 -5.27 -1.79 27.47
C THR A 137 -5.67 -0.96 26.27
N LEU A 138 -5.35 0.32 26.29
CA LEU A 138 -5.57 1.24 25.19
C LEU A 138 -4.23 1.70 24.62
N THR A 139 -4.10 1.59 23.32
CA THR A 139 -3.01 2.18 22.55
C THR A 139 -3.52 3.43 21.86
N GLN A 140 -2.93 4.56 22.16
CA GLN A 140 -3.38 5.89 21.71
C GLN A 140 -2.18 6.71 21.21
N ASN A 141 -2.49 7.77 20.47
CA ASN A 141 -1.49 8.71 19.96
C ASN A 141 -0.34 8.00 19.25
N THR A 142 -0.71 7.09 18.35
CA THR A 142 0.28 6.38 17.54
C THR A 142 0.84 7.32 16.50
N GLU A 143 2.15 7.48 16.53
CA GLU A 143 2.92 8.30 15.61
C GLU A 143 3.99 7.46 14.92
N LEU A 144 4.30 7.80 13.68
CA LEU A 144 5.41 7.21 12.95
C LEU A 144 6.73 7.70 13.53
N ASP A 145 7.60 6.78 13.95
CA ASP A 145 8.97 7.09 14.35
C ASP A 145 9.93 7.00 13.17
N SER A 146 9.86 5.91 12.42
CA SER A 146 10.63 5.71 11.20
C SER A 146 9.90 4.81 10.23
N ILE A 147 10.18 4.98 8.94
CA ILE A 147 9.69 4.11 7.88
C ILE A 147 10.77 3.93 6.83
N SER A 148 10.89 2.71 6.33
CA SER A 148 11.80 2.35 5.26
C SER A 148 11.21 1.20 4.45
N GLY A 149 11.73 0.97 3.27
CA GLY A 149 11.28 -0.16 2.46
C GLY A 149 11.56 0.04 1.00
N THR A 150 11.14 -0.95 0.23
CA THR A 150 11.31 -0.97 -1.21
C THR A 150 9.98 -1.22 -1.91
N THR A 151 9.87 -0.75 -3.13
CA THR A 151 8.78 -1.11 -4.05
C THR A 151 9.35 -1.60 -5.35
N SER A 152 8.69 -2.56 -5.97
CA SER A 152 8.99 -3.02 -7.32
C SER A 152 7.69 -3.17 -8.10
N PHE A 153 7.76 -2.98 -9.40
CA PHE A 153 6.56 -3.10 -10.24
C PHE A 153 6.89 -3.52 -11.65
N VAL A 154 5.86 -4.02 -12.31
CA VAL A 154 5.81 -4.28 -13.74
C VAL A 154 4.50 -3.74 -14.28
N ASN A 155 4.55 -3.04 -15.41
CA ASN A 155 3.37 -2.58 -16.14
C ASN A 155 3.45 -3.01 -17.59
N PHE A 156 2.30 -3.38 -18.15
CA PHE A 156 2.08 -3.57 -19.56
C PHE A 156 1.21 -2.44 -20.07
N GLY A 157 1.59 -1.83 -21.17
CA GLY A 157 0.88 -0.74 -21.81
C GLY A 157 0.40 -1.13 -23.20
N TYR A 158 -0.82 -0.75 -23.53
CA TYR A 158 -1.37 -0.86 -24.88
C TYR A 158 -1.75 0.54 -25.38
N GLY A 159 -1.04 1.00 -26.43
CA GLY A 159 -1.22 2.34 -26.98
C GLY A 159 -2.40 2.43 -27.93
N ILE A 160 -3.24 3.43 -27.77
CA ILE A 160 -4.34 3.81 -28.67
C ILE A 160 -4.15 5.29 -29.00
N GLY A 161 -3.40 5.56 -30.07
CA GLY A 161 -3.01 6.93 -30.40
C GLY A 161 -2.12 7.54 -29.30
N PRO A 162 -2.48 8.72 -28.75
CA PRO A 162 -1.70 9.37 -27.68
C PRO A 162 -1.95 8.80 -26.29
N VAL A 163 -2.85 7.81 -26.16
CA VAL A 163 -3.26 7.23 -24.88
C VAL A 163 -2.77 5.80 -24.75
N ASP A 164 -2.13 5.48 -23.62
CA ASP A 164 -1.80 4.11 -23.21
C ASP A 164 -2.81 3.61 -22.18
N LEU A 165 -3.36 2.42 -22.38
CA LEU A 165 -4.04 1.67 -21.33
C LEU A 165 -3.02 0.80 -20.62
N LEU A 166 -3.01 0.84 -19.28
CA LEU A 166 -2.01 0.20 -18.47
C LEU A 166 -2.64 -0.85 -17.56
N ILE A 167 -1.98 -2.01 -17.48
CA ILE A 167 -2.21 -3.01 -16.44
C ILE A 167 -0.88 -3.40 -15.85
N GLY A 168 -0.83 -3.61 -14.54
CA GLY A 168 0.44 -3.92 -13.90
C GLY A 168 0.29 -4.61 -12.56
N TYR A 169 1.44 -4.85 -11.99
CA TYR A 169 1.57 -5.43 -10.66
C TYR A 169 2.63 -4.65 -9.91
N ARG A 170 2.33 -4.28 -8.65
CA ARG A 170 3.27 -3.59 -7.77
C ARG A 170 3.36 -4.31 -6.44
N LYS A 171 4.58 -4.50 -5.97
CA LYS A 171 4.88 -5.04 -4.64
C LYS A 171 5.55 -3.98 -3.78
N TRP A 172 5.17 -3.94 -2.50
CA TRP A 172 5.77 -3.13 -1.46
C TRP A 172 6.28 -4.04 -0.35
N ASN A 173 7.48 -3.77 0.14
CA ASN A 173 8.01 -4.36 1.36
C ASN A 173 8.38 -3.19 2.27
N VAL A 174 7.70 -3.06 3.39
CA VAL A 174 7.78 -1.89 4.26
C VAL A 174 8.06 -2.33 5.69
N LYS A 175 9.00 -1.64 6.32
CA LYS A 175 9.30 -1.73 7.75
C LYS A 175 9.07 -0.37 8.36
N TYR A 176 8.34 -0.34 9.45
CA TYR A 176 8.09 0.92 10.14
C TYR A 176 8.09 0.74 11.66
N LYS A 177 8.49 1.79 12.36
CA LYS A 177 8.44 1.87 13.81
C LYS A 177 7.43 2.90 14.22
N THR A 178 6.67 2.56 15.25
CA THR A 178 5.66 3.45 15.82
C THR A 178 5.98 3.77 17.26
N LYS A 179 5.70 5.00 17.65
CA LYS A 179 5.65 5.44 19.04
C LYS A 179 4.19 5.61 19.43
N TYR A 180 3.82 5.10 20.58
CA TYR A 180 2.46 5.19 21.07
C TYR A 180 2.40 5.31 22.60
N THR A 181 1.27 5.78 23.10
CA THR A 181 0.97 5.78 24.53
C THR A 181 0.11 4.57 24.85
N LYS A 182 0.60 3.71 25.73
CA LYS A 182 -0.17 2.56 26.24
C LYS A 182 -0.71 2.92 27.61
N SER A 183 -2.03 2.89 27.75
CA SER A 183 -2.73 3.08 29.02
C SER A 183 -3.37 1.76 29.44
N VAL A 184 -3.20 1.39 30.70
CA VAL A 184 -3.77 0.17 31.28
C VAL A 184 -4.75 0.58 32.37
N TYR A 185 -5.98 0.11 32.28
CA TYR A 185 -7.04 0.35 33.25
C TYR A 185 -7.48 -0.97 33.86
N ASN A 186 -7.45 -1.08 35.16
CA ASN A 186 -8.04 -2.19 35.89
C ASN A 186 -9.51 -1.84 36.24
N LEU A 187 -10.46 -2.60 35.72
CA LEU A 187 -11.89 -2.41 36.04
C LEU A 187 -12.18 -3.03 37.41
N GLY A 188 -12.09 -2.22 38.42
CA GLY A 188 -12.22 -2.61 39.83
C GLY A 188 -11.26 -1.85 40.72
N ASP A 189 -10.27 -1.22 40.12
CA ASP A 189 -9.32 -0.35 40.81
C ASP A 189 -9.14 0.95 40.03
N THR A 190 -8.97 2.07 40.73
CA THR A 190 -8.82 3.40 40.10
C THR A 190 -7.38 3.65 39.55
N THR A 191 -6.53 2.66 39.60
CA THR A 191 -5.14 2.80 39.16
C THR A 191 -5.02 2.61 37.66
N SER A 192 -4.69 3.68 36.94
CA SER A 192 -4.26 3.62 35.55
C SER A 192 -2.76 3.84 35.47
N SER A 193 -2.05 3.01 34.73
CA SER A 193 -0.67 3.25 34.36
C SER A 193 -0.60 3.69 32.90
N SER A 194 0.22 4.69 32.60
CA SER A 194 0.46 5.15 31.25
C SER A 194 1.95 5.19 30.95
N GLY A 195 2.36 4.70 29.78
CA GLY A 195 3.76 4.68 29.36
C GLY A 195 3.90 4.87 27.86
N LYS A 196 5.04 5.43 27.46
CA LYS A 196 5.43 5.50 26.04
C LYS A 196 6.10 4.19 25.65
N ASN A 197 5.71 3.65 24.49
CA ASN A 197 6.24 2.41 23.94
C ASN A 197 6.61 2.61 22.46
N THR A 198 7.44 1.72 21.95
CA THR A 198 7.83 1.69 20.54
C THR A 198 7.72 0.27 20.05
N ASP A 199 7.02 0.06 18.94
CA ASP A 199 6.92 -1.24 18.26
C ASP A 199 7.43 -1.14 16.83
N GLU A 200 7.99 -2.23 16.35
CA GLU A 200 8.47 -2.41 14.98
C GLU A 200 7.53 -3.36 14.23
N HIS A 201 7.19 -3.00 13.01
CA HIS A 201 6.25 -3.73 12.17
C HIS A 201 6.83 -3.94 10.78
N GLU A 202 6.55 -5.10 10.21
CA GLU A 202 6.86 -5.43 8.82
C GLU A 202 5.58 -5.74 8.06
N MET A 203 5.47 -5.27 6.82
CA MET A 203 4.37 -5.61 5.94
C MET A 203 4.85 -5.80 4.50
N SER A 204 4.32 -6.82 3.86
CA SER A 204 4.48 -7.08 2.43
C SER A 204 3.12 -6.98 1.75
N LEU A 205 3.06 -6.23 0.69
CA LEU A 205 1.83 -5.89 -0.01
C LEU A 205 2.05 -6.05 -1.49
N ALA A 206 1.05 -6.57 -2.16
CA ALA A 206 1.07 -6.72 -3.59
C ALA A 206 -0.28 -6.27 -4.17
N ALA A 207 -0.24 -5.52 -5.25
CA ALA A 207 -1.44 -4.99 -5.91
C ALA A 207 -1.38 -5.20 -7.41
N VAL A 208 -2.48 -5.64 -7.98
CA VAL A 208 -2.75 -5.46 -9.41
C VAL A 208 -3.17 -4.02 -9.62
N THR A 209 -2.59 -3.35 -10.60
CA THR A 209 -2.85 -1.95 -10.91
C THR A 209 -3.44 -1.81 -12.30
N ALA A 210 -4.35 -0.84 -12.47
CA ALA A 210 -4.81 -0.38 -13.77
C ALA A 210 -4.49 1.11 -13.91
N GLY A 211 -4.33 1.58 -15.15
CA GLY A 211 -3.96 2.96 -15.35
C GLY A 211 -4.09 3.46 -16.78
N ILE A 212 -3.75 4.72 -16.92
CA ILE A 212 -3.70 5.39 -18.22
C ILE A 212 -2.35 6.12 -18.36
N GLY A 213 -1.89 6.22 -19.59
CA GLY A 213 -0.73 7.01 -19.97
C GLY A 213 -1.09 7.98 -21.09
N PHE A 214 -0.38 9.10 -21.13
CA PHE A 214 -0.45 10.08 -22.21
C PHE A 214 0.95 10.29 -22.77
N GLY A 215 1.10 10.12 -24.06
CA GLY A 215 2.33 10.38 -24.79
C GLY A 215 2.30 11.72 -25.51
N PHE A 216 3.43 12.40 -25.54
CA PHE A 216 3.63 13.73 -26.14
C PHE A 216 4.83 13.74 -27.08
#